data_432f3de7efd939d389c61db1decf9e06
#
_entry.id   432f3de7efd939d389c61db1decf9e06
#
_cell.length_a   1.000
_cell.length_b   1.000
_cell.length_c   1.000
_cell.angle_alpha   90.00
_cell.angle_beta   90.00
_cell.angle_gamma   90.00
#
_symmetry.space_group_name_H-M   'P 1'
#
loop_
_entity.id
_entity.type
_entity.pdbx_description
1 polymer ?
#
loop_
_entity_poly.entity_id
_entity_poly.type
_entity_poly.pdbx_seq_one_letter_code
_entity_poly.pdbx_strand_id
1 'polypeptide(L)'
;MDDILLRIVNLSLKRNGRYILKQVNLTVRRGEIHGILGLNGAGKSSLAYAIMGCTDYIPDEGRILFEERDITHLPITERARLGITLAWQEPARFEGLRVSTYLSLGMPQPDRARIMEALEAVALPPSAYMHRFVDQTLSGGERKRIELAAVYAMKPKLAILDEPDSGVDLLSLDDILSLIRRMADGGTTVLLITHRDEALKVADSASLMCQGTVLYQGEVEQVRQYYAQRCRLHPEMLKASL
;
A
#
# COMPACT_ATOMS: atom_id res chain seq x y z
N MET A 1 1.84 -18.05 19.25
CA MET A 1 2.04 -18.26 17.79
C MET A 1 1.93 -16.89 17.16
N ASP A 2 2.92 -16.48 16.37
CA ASP A 2 2.84 -15.19 15.67
C ASP A 2 1.64 -15.25 14.71
N ASP A 3 0.69 -14.32 14.88
CA ASP A 3 -0.51 -14.24 14.03
C ASP A 3 -0.12 -13.60 12.69
N ILE A 4 0.36 -14.40 11.75
CA ILE A 4 0.80 -13.96 10.43
C ILE A 4 -0.43 -13.81 9.53
N LEU A 5 -0.62 -12.60 8.97
CA LEU A 5 -1.68 -12.35 7.99
C LEU A 5 -1.22 -12.62 6.56
N LEU A 6 -0.02 -12.14 6.18
CA LEU A 6 0.55 -12.30 4.85
C LEU A 6 1.93 -12.91 4.94
N ARG A 7 2.18 -13.96 4.14
CA ARG A 7 3.51 -14.57 3.97
C ARG A 7 3.83 -14.73 2.49
N ILE A 8 4.97 -14.25 2.10
CA ILE A 8 5.52 -14.39 0.75
C ILE A 8 6.75 -15.27 0.84
N VAL A 9 6.82 -16.30 -0.01
CA VAL A 9 7.87 -17.32 0.04
C VAL A 9 8.51 -17.44 -1.34
N ASN A 10 9.79 -17.07 -1.44
CA ASN A 10 10.65 -17.18 -2.63
C ASN A 10 9.99 -16.64 -3.92
N LEU A 11 9.26 -15.53 -3.82
CA LEU A 11 8.49 -14.96 -4.90
C LEU A 11 9.39 -14.36 -5.97
N SER A 12 9.28 -14.84 -7.20
CA SER A 12 9.98 -14.28 -8.37
C SER A 12 8.97 -13.89 -9.45
N LEU A 13 9.22 -12.75 -10.09
CA LEU A 13 8.39 -12.21 -11.16
C LEU A 13 9.26 -11.66 -12.27
N LYS A 14 8.97 -12.08 -13.51
CA LYS A 14 9.62 -11.56 -14.73
C LYS A 14 8.66 -10.68 -15.53
N ARG A 15 9.20 -9.61 -16.09
CA ARG A 15 8.54 -8.84 -17.17
C ARG A 15 9.52 -8.59 -18.30
N ASN A 16 9.10 -8.81 -19.53
CA ASN A 16 9.94 -8.65 -20.73
C ASN A 16 11.28 -9.39 -20.61
N GLY A 17 11.27 -10.61 -20.06
CA GLY A 17 12.46 -11.45 -19.88
C GLY A 17 13.40 -11.05 -18.74
N ARG A 18 13.09 -10.01 -17.97
CA ARG A 18 13.90 -9.54 -16.83
C ARG A 18 13.18 -9.76 -15.50
N TYR A 19 13.91 -10.20 -14.50
CA TYR A 19 13.39 -10.31 -13.15
C TYR A 19 13.14 -8.92 -12.55
N ILE A 20 11.89 -8.65 -12.15
CA ILE A 20 11.49 -7.47 -11.38
C ILE A 20 11.48 -7.80 -9.90
N LEU A 21 11.03 -9.01 -9.53
CA LEU A 21 11.13 -9.58 -8.19
C LEU A 21 11.99 -10.83 -8.25
N LYS A 22 12.85 -11.02 -7.24
CA LYS A 22 13.84 -12.11 -7.19
C LYS A 22 13.81 -12.73 -5.80
N GLN A 23 13.23 -13.92 -5.67
CA GLN A 23 13.19 -14.70 -4.44
C GLN A 23 12.79 -13.89 -3.21
N VAL A 24 11.77 -13.04 -3.37
CA VAL A 24 11.25 -12.19 -2.29
C VAL A 24 10.66 -13.06 -1.20
N ASN A 25 11.12 -12.84 0.03
CA ASN A 25 10.54 -13.39 1.24
C ASN A 25 10.06 -12.23 2.12
N LEU A 26 8.81 -12.28 2.59
CA LEU A 26 8.21 -11.24 3.41
C LEU A 26 7.17 -11.87 4.35
N THR A 27 7.13 -11.40 5.58
CA THR A 27 6.11 -11.79 6.55
C THR A 27 5.50 -10.53 7.17
N VAL A 28 4.15 -10.45 7.17
CA VAL A 28 3.40 -9.34 7.78
C VAL A 28 2.44 -9.91 8.81
N ARG A 29 2.49 -9.38 10.04
CA ARG A 29 1.63 -9.83 11.14
C ARG A 29 0.28 -9.14 11.07
N ARG A 30 -0.73 -9.77 11.64
CA ARG A 30 -2.08 -9.19 11.72
C ARG A 30 -2.06 -7.93 12.60
N GLY A 31 -2.74 -6.87 12.13
CA GLY A 31 -2.91 -5.62 12.86
C GLY A 31 -1.68 -4.72 12.90
N GLU A 32 -0.53 -5.13 12.31
CA GLU A 32 0.65 -4.27 12.23
C GLU A 32 0.62 -3.31 11.03
N ILE A 33 1.34 -2.23 11.13
CA ILE A 33 1.77 -1.40 10.01
C ILE A 33 3.16 -1.86 9.62
N HIS A 34 3.29 -2.54 8.49
CA HIS A 34 4.57 -2.98 7.94
C HIS A 34 5.03 -2.06 6.83
N GLY A 35 6.17 -1.41 7.00
CA GLY A 35 6.75 -0.50 6.00
C GLY A 35 7.61 -1.23 4.98
N ILE A 36 7.49 -0.91 3.68
CA ILE A 36 8.46 -1.32 2.65
C ILE A 36 9.19 -0.07 2.16
N LEU A 37 10.47 0.04 2.54
CA LEU A 37 11.35 1.13 2.13
C LEU A 37 12.24 0.69 0.97
N GLY A 38 12.53 1.60 0.06
CA GLY A 38 13.47 1.37 -1.05
C GLY A 38 13.43 2.48 -2.08
N LEU A 39 14.49 2.60 -2.87
CA LEU A 39 14.57 3.57 -3.96
C LEU A 39 13.51 3.32 -5.04
N ASN A 40 13.28 4.32 -5.89
CA ASN A 40 12.46 4.15 -7.09
C ASN A 40 13.07 3.07 -7.98
N GLY A 41 12.22 2.19 -8.53
CA GLY A 41 12.67 1.04 -9.31
C GLY A 41 13.12 -0.18 -8.49
N ALA A 42 13.05 -0.13 -7.15
CA ALA A 42 13.40 -1.28 -6.30
C ALA A 42 12.42 -2.48 -6.40
N GLY A 43 11.27 -2.32 -7.07
CA GLY A 43 10.25 -3.37 -7.22
C GLY A 43 9.09 -3.29 -6.23
N LYS A 44 9.00 -2.24 -5.40
CA LYS A 44 7.98 -2.09 -4.34
C LYS A 44 6.54 -2.15 -4.87
N SER A 45 6.21 -1.31 -5.87
CA SER A 45 4.88 -1.32 -6.51
C SER A 45 4.59 -2.63 -7.23
N SER A 46 5.62 -3.26 -7.85
CA SER A 46 5.47 -4.58 -8.48
C SER A 46 5.11 -5.64 -7.45
N LEU A 47 5.66 -5.58 -6.25
CA LEU A 47 5.30 -6.45 -5.14
C LEU A 47 3.86 -6.20 -4.69
N ALA A 48 3.43 -4.93 -4.55
CA ALA A 48 2.04 -4.57 -4.23
C ALA A 48 1.06 -5.15 -5.26
N TYR A 49 1.37 -5.00 -6.54
CA TYR A 49 0.52 -5.49 -7.64
C TYR A 49 0.49 -7.02 -7.70
N ALA A 50 1.61 -7.70 -7.41
CA ALA A 50 1.65 -9.14 -7.27
C ALA A 50 0.78 -9.63 -6.09
N ILE A 51 0.84 -8.96 -4.93
CA ILE A 51 0.00 -9.27 -3.76
C ILE A 51 -1.48 -9.00 -4.07
N MET A 52 -1.80 -7.93 -4.81
CA MET A 52 -3.18 -7.64 -5.20
C MET A 52 -3.72 -8.57 -6.28
N GLY A 53 -2.86 -9.27 -7.04
CA GLY A 53 -3.27 -10.19 -8.12
C GLY A 53 -3.58 -9.50 -9.43
N CYS A 54 -2.86 -8.42 -9.74
CA CYS A 54 -2.95 -7.74 -11.03
C CYS A 54 -2.43 -8.65 -12.14
N THR A 55 -3.14 -8.69 -13.28
CA THR A 55 -2.92 -9.67 -14.36
C THR A 55 -1.48 -9.71 -14.87
N ASP A 56 -0.84 -8.54 -15.02
CA ASP A 56 0.54 -8.45 -15.51
C ASP A 56 1.61 -8.73 -14.43
N TYR A 57 1.20 -9.06 -13.21
CA TYR A 57 2.08 -9.25 -12.06
C TYR A 57 1.87 -10.61 -11.37
N ILE A 58 1.42 -11.60 -12.15
CA ILE A 58 1.32 -12.99 -11.68
C ILE A 58 2.74 -13.54 -11.51
N PRO A 59 3.12 -14.06 -10.32
CA PRO A 59 4.45 -14.60 -10.09
C PRO A 59 4.79 -15.78 -10.99
N ASP A 60 6.04 -15.84 -11.45
CA ASP A 60 6.58 -17.02 -12.17
C ASP A 60 6.95 -18.14 -11.20
N GLU A 61 7.41 -17.79 -9.99
CA GLU A 61 7.89 -18.74 -8.97
C GLU A 61 7.50 -18.25 -7.58
N GLY A 62 7.43 -19.17 -6.62
CA GLY A 62 7.16 -18.89 -5.22
C GLY A 62 5.67 -18.86 -4.90
N ARG A 63 5.32 -18.39 -3.70
CA ARG A 63 3.94 -18.38 -3.21
C ARG A 63 3.60 -17.13 -2.42
N ILE A 64 2.33 -16.75 -2.48
CA ILE A 64 1.70 -15.72 -1.64
C ILE A 64 0.64 -16.40 -0.79
N LEU A 65 0.82 -16.40 0.52
CA LEU A 65 -0.11 -16.97 1.48
C LEU A 65 -0.80 -15.83 2.25
N PHE A 66 -2.11 -15.83 2.28
CA PHE A 66 -2.94 -14.90 3.03
C PHE A 66 -3.83 -15.69 4.00
N GLU A 67 -3.71 -15.46 5.31
CA GLU A 67 -4.33 -16.31 6.35
C GLU A 67 -4.04 -17.80 6.11
N GLU A 68 -2.77 -18.14 5.82
CA GLU A 68 -2.26 -19.47 5.46
C GLU A 68 -2.87 -20.07 4.17
N ARG A 69 -3.80 -19.39 3.52
CA ARG A 69 -4.37 -19.81 2.22
C ARG A 69 -3.45 -19.35 1.09
N ASP A 70 -3.11 -20.24 0.17
CA ASP A 70 -2.40 -19.89 -1.05
C ASP A 70 -3.32 -19.07 -1.99
N ILE A 71 -2.91 -17.83 -2.27
CA ILE A 71 -3.62 -16.90 -3.14
C ILE A 71 -2.83 -16.58 -4.41
N THR A 72 -1.71 -17.25 -4.66
CA THR A 72 -0.73 -16.91 -5.70
C THR A 72 -1.36 -16.70 -7.08
N HIS A 73 -2.34 -17.54 -7.44
CA HIS A 73 -3.01 -17.50 -8.74
C HIS A 73 -4.47 -17.02 -8.68
N LEU A 74 -4.93 -16.55 -7.52
CA LEU A 74 -6.27 -15.98 -7.40
C LEU A 74 -6.34 -14.63 -8.11
N PRO A 75 -7.41 -14.34 -8.87
CA PRO A 75 -7.59 -13.05 -9.51
C PRO A 75 -7.87 -11.93 -8.48
N ILE A 76 -7.66 -10.68 -8.89
CA ILE A 76 -7.85 -9.49 -8.08
C ILE A 76 -9.22 -9.45 -7.38
N THR A 77 -10.30 -9.87 -8.06
CA THR A 77 -11.66 -9.87 -7.52
C THR A 77 -11.84 -10.83 -6.34
N GLU A 78 -11.18 -11.98 -6.37
CA GLU A 78 -11.24 -12.95 -5.27
C GLU A 78 -10.38 -12.46 -4.09
N ARG A 79 -9.20 -11.89 -4.36
CA ARG A 79 -8.37 -11.30 -3.29
C ARG A 79 -9.06 -10.12 -2.61
N ALA A 80 -9.78 -9.28 -3.39
CA ALA A 80 -10.61 -8.22 -2.82
C ALA A 80 -11.71 -8.77 -1.90
N ARG A 81 -12.38 -9.87 -2.29
CA ARG A 81 -13.38 -10.55 -1.45
C ARG A 81 -12.79 -11.16 -0.17
N LEU A 82 -11.52 -11.54 -0.18
CA LEU A 82 -10.81 -11.98 1.02
C LEU A 82 -10.47 -10.83 1.99
N GLY A 83 -10.63 -9.58 1.54
CA GLY A 83 -10.37 -8.38 2.33
C GLY A 83 -9.01 -7.73 2.05
N ILE A 84 -8.43 -7.95 0.88
CA ILE A 84 -7.21 -7.26 0.43
C ILE A 84 -7.61 -6.08 -0.44
N THR A 85 -7.06 -4.90 -0.19
CA THR A 85 -7.26 -3.71 -1.03
C THR A 85 -5.94 -2.99 -1.31
N LEU A 86 -5.90 -2.21 -2.39
CA LEU A 86 -4.75 -1.44 -2.82
C LEU A 86 -5.16 0.02 -3.07
N ALA A 87 -4.51 0.95 -2.38
CA ALA A 87 -4.46 2.35 -2.77
C ALA A 87 -3.29 2.54 -3.75
N TRP A 88 -3.61 2.96 -4.96
CA TRP A 88 -2.65 3.08 -6.05
C TRP A 88 -1.75 4.31 -5.89
N GLN A 89 -0.56 4.26 -6.46
CA GLN A 89 0.34 5.42 -6.50
C GLN A 89 -0.35 6.64 -7.16
N GLU A 90 -1.04 6.42 -8.29
CA GLU A 90 -1.88 7.42 -8.94
C GLU A 90 -3.36 7.04 -8.80
N PRO A 91 -4.17 7.84 -8.05
CA PRO A 91 -5.59 7.58 -7.90
C PRO A 91 -6.34 7.60 -9.22
N ALA A 92 -7.22 6.63 -9.42
CA ALA A 92 -8.07 6.56 -10.61
C ALA A 92 -9.06 7.73 -10.67
N ARG A 93 -9.49 8.06 -11.90
CA ARG A 93 -10.57 9.03 -12.17
C ARG A 93 -11.79 8.26 -12.62
N PHE A 94 -12.95 8.64 -12.10
CA PHE A 94 -14.22 8.00 -12.43
C PHE A 94 -15.22 9.07 -12.81
N GLU A 95 -15.34 9.35 -14.11
CA GLU A 95 -16.31 10.32 -14.61
C GLU A 95 -17.74 9.93 -14.23
N GLY A 96 -18.51 10.87 -13.71
CA GLY A 96 -19.88 10.65 -13.31
C GLY A 96 -20.08 9.93 -11.96
N LEU A 97 -19.01 9.49 -11.27
CA LEU A 97 -19.12 8.86 -9.98
C LEU A 97 -18.96 9.90 -8.86
N ARG A 98 -19.95 10.00 -7.96
CA ARG A 98 -19.87 10.90 -6.80
C ARG A 98 -18.93 10.33 -5.73
N VAL A 99 -18.27 11.21 -4.98
CA VAL A 99 -17.41 10.85 -3.85
C VAL A 99 -18.15 9.95 -2.85
N SER A 100 -19.38 10.31 -2.45
CA SER A 100 -20.17 9.46 -1.53
C SER A 100 -20.43 8.07 -2.08
N THR A 101 -20.72 7.95 -3.36
CA THR A 101 -20.93 6.66 -4.02
C THR A 101 -19.62 5.87 -4.10
N TYR A 102 -18.51 6.53 -4.47
CA TYR A 102 -17.19 5.90 -4.53
C TYR A 102 -16.77 5.30 -3.18
N LEU A 103 -16.92 6.06 -2.08
CA LEU A 103 -16.63 5.59 -0.73
C LEU A 103 -17.50 4.40 -0.31
N SER A 104 -18.73 4.33 -0.82
CA SER A 104 -19.68 3.25 -0.46
C SER A 104 -19.43 1.93 -1.21
N LEU A 105 -18.72 1.94 -2.35
CA LEU A 105 -18.55 0.75 -3.21
C LEU A 105 -17.89 -0.44 -2.50
N GLY A 106 -16.97 -0.18 -1.59
CA GLY A 106 -16.26 -1.23 -0.84
C GLY A 106 -16.89 -1.57 0.51
N MET A 107 -17.98 -0.92 0.90
CA MET A 107 -18.66 -1.19 2.16
C MET A 107 -19.61 -2.38 2.00
N PRO A 108 -19.64 -3.35 2.95
CA PRO A 108 -20.63 -4.42 2.95
C PRO A 108 -22.07 -3.89 3.00
N GLN A 109 -22.27 -2.80 3.73
CA GLN A 109 -23.51 -2.03 3.78
C GLN A 109 -23.16 -0.54 3.73
N PRO A 110 -23.67 0.22 2.73
CA PRO A 110 -23.45 1.66 2.65
C PRO A 110 -23.98 2.36 3.90
N ASP A 111 -23.10 3.10 4.58
CA ASP A 111 -23.43 3.88 5.78
C ASP A 111 -22.97 5.32 5.59
N ARG A 112 -23.93 6.25 5.65
CA ARG A 112 -23.66 7.69 5.49
C ARG A 112 -22.77 8.25 6.61
N ALA A 113 -22.97 7.81 7.84
CA ALA A 113 -22.19 8.30 8.98
C ALA A 113 -20.71 7.91 8.80
N ARG A 114 -20.47 6.69 8.32
CA ARG A 114 -19.12 6.19 8.04
C ARG A 114 -18.47 6.88 6.84
N ILE A 115 -19.24 7.25 5.81
CA ILE A 115 -18.74 8.06 4.70
C ILE A 115 -18.28 9.44 5.21
N MET A 116 -19.07 10.06 6.08
CA MET A 116 -18.73 11.36 6.68
C MET A 116 -17.48 11.24 7.56
N GLU A 117 -17.41 10.24 8.43
CA GLU A 117 -16.24 9.94 9.26
C GLU A 117 -14.98 9.73 8.40
N ALA A 118 -15.08 8.99 7.30
CA ALA A 118 -13.96 8.72 6.41
C ALA A 118 -13.45 9.99 5.73
N LEU A 119 -14.32 10.90 5.31
CA LEU A 119 -13.93 12.20 4.75
C LEU A 119 -13.28 13.11 5.80
N GLU A 120 -13.83 13.17 7.00
CA GLU A 120 -13.25 13.93 8.11
C GLU A 120 -11.87 13.39 8.49
N ALA A 121 -11.70 12.07 8.44
CA ALA A 121 -10.43 11.41 8.75
C ALA A 121 -9.28 11.80 7.80
N VAL A 122 -9.59 12.29 6.60
CA VAL A 122 -8.63 12.78 5.62
C VAL A 122 -8.68 14.31 5.46
N ALA A 123 -9.23 15.01 6.44
CA ALA A 123 -9.38 16.48 6.46
C ALA A 123 -10.13 17.04 5.24
N LEU A 124 -11.16 16.33 4.76
CA LEU A 124 -12.08 16.77 3.72
C LEU A 124 -13.47 16.99 4.31
N PRO A 125 -13.99 18.25 4.39
CA PRO A 125 -15.32 18.51 4.94
C PRO A 125 -16.43 17.76 4.17
N PRO A 126 -17.23 16.89 4.82
CA PRO A 126 -18.26 16.08 4.15
C PRO A 126 -19.27 16.91 3.37
N SER A 127 -19.70 18.07 3.92
CA SER A 127 -20.65 18.98 3.26
C SER A 127 -20.14 19.50 1.91
N ALA A 128 -18.84 19.67 1.76
CA ALA A 128 -18.22 20.17 0.54
C ALA A 128 -17.90 19.07 -0.47
N TYR A 129 -17.60 17.83 0.00
CA TYR A 129 -17.05 16.78 -0.87
C TYR A 129 -18.01 15.66 -1.22
N MET A 130 -18.98 15.29 -0.38
CA MET A 130 -19.87 14.13 -0.63
C MET A 130 -20.57 14.16 -1.99
N HIS A 131 -20.90 15.34 -2.50
CA HIS A 131 -21.66 15.52 -3.73
C HIS A 131 -20.79 15.83 -4.95
N ARG A 132 -19.48 16.06 -4.76
CA ARG A 132 -18.53 16.26 -5.87
C ARG A 132 -18.32 14.94 -6.62
N PHE A 133 -17.85 15.04 -7.86
CA PHE A 133 -17.47 13.88 -8.67
C PHE A 133 -15.98 13.56 -8.51
N VAL A 134 -15.63 12.27 -8.66
CA VAL A 134 -14.24 11.79 -8.61
C VAL A 134 -13.62 11.96 -10.00
N ASP A 135 -13.53 13.19 -10.47
CA ASP A 135 -13.10 13.55 -11.81
C ASP A 135 -11.91 14.54 -11.83
N GLN A 136 -11.69 15.17 -12.96
CA GLN A 136 -10.61 16.13 -13.17
C GLN A 136 -10.75 17.45 -12.38
N THR A 137 -11.92 17.73 -11.79
CA THR A 137 -12.13 18.93 -10.97
C THR A 137 -11.50 18.82 -9.60
N LEU A 138 -11.13 17.61 -9.17
CA LEU A 138 -10.38 17.37 -7.96
C LEU A 138 -8.88 17.50 -8.22
N SER A 139 -8.16 18.19 -7.35
CA SER A 139 -6.70 18.19 -7.36
C SER A 139 -6.12 16.79 -7.12
N GLY A 140 -4.83 16.59 -7.43
CA GLY A 140 -4.15 15.32 -7.17
C GLY A 140 -4.20 14.92 -5.70
N GLY A 141 -3.95 15.88 -4.80
CA GLY A 141 -4.01 15.66 -3.36
C GLY A 141 -5.41 15.34 -2.85
N GLU A 142 -6.46 16.02 -3.36
CA GLU A 142 -7.85 15.69 -3.01
C GLU A 142 -8.24 14.28 -3.45
N ARG A 143 -7.87 13.87 -4.66
CA ARG A 143 -8.12 12.50 -5.15
C ARG A 143 -7.42 11.45 -4.28
N LYS A 144 -6.15 11.71 -3.91
CA LYS A 144 -5.39 10.80 -3.02
C LYS A 144 -6.07 10.65 -1.66
N ARG A 145 -6.52 11.75 -1.06
CA ARG A 145 -7.26 11.74 0.21
C ARG A 145 -8.59 10.99 0.09
N ILE A 146 -9.34 11.17 -1.02
CA ILE A 146 -10.59 10.46 -1.27
C ILE A 146 -10.35 8.95 -1.43
N GLU A 147 -9.27 8.54 -2.12
CA GLU A 147 -8.89 7.13 -2.23
C GLU A 147 -8.59 6.52 -0.85
N LEU A 148 -7.79 7.22 -0.03
CA LEU A 148 -7.47 6.79 1.33
C LEU A 148 -8.72 6.74 2.22
N ALA A 149 -9.65 7.71 2.07
CA ALA A 149 -10.93 7.68 2.76
C ALA A 149 -11.77 6.46 2.36
N ALA A 150 -11.75 6.07 1.07
CA ALA A 150 -12.44 4.86 0.61
C ALA A 150 -11.84 3.59 1.23
N VAL A 151 -10.51 3.46 1.27
CA VAL A 151 -9.82 2.35 1.93
C VAL A 151 -10.15 2.30 3.43
N TYR A 152 -10.12 3.45 4.13
CA TYR A 152 -10.50 3.56 5.54
C TYR A 152 -11.95 3.11 5.76
N ALA A 153 -12.86 3.54 4.89
CA ALA A 153 -14.26 3.17 4.96
C ALA A 153 -14.52 1.68 4.71
N MET A 154 -13.73 1.01 3.90
CA MET A 154 -13.84 -0.44 3.63
C MET A 154 -13.51 -1.32 4.84
N LYS A 155 -12.64 -0.88 5.74
CA LYS A 155 -12.03 -1.69 6.82
C LYS A 155 -11.51 -3.05 6.31
N PRO A 156 -10.56 -3.06 5.36
CA PRO A 156 -10.04 -4.31 4.83
C PRO A 156 -9.23 -5.06 5.89
N LYS A 157 -8.99 -6.35 5.69
CA LYS A 157 -8.03 -7.11 6.50
C LYS A 157 -6.59 -6.69 6.22
N LEU A 158 -6.29 -6.40 4.93
CA LEU A 158 -5.00 -5.90 4.46
C LEU A 158 -5.21 -4.70 3.54
N ALA A 159 -4.71 -3.55 3.94
CA ALA A 159 -4.60 -2.35 3.12
C ALA A 159 -3.16 -2.22 2.60
N ILE A 160 -2.97 -2.30 1.29
CA ILE A 160 -1.70 -1.99 0.64
C ILE A 160 -1.76 -0.54 0.21
N LEU A 161 -0.85 0.31 0.71
CA LEU A 161 -0.80 1.73 0.40
C LEU A 161 0.48 2.01 -0.39
N ASP A 162 0.35 2.22 -1.71
CA ASP A 162 1.51 2.46 -2.58
C ASP A 162 1.78 3.96 -2.69
N GLU A 163 2.83 4.41 -2.00
CA GLU A 163 3.26 5.81 -1.90
C GLU A 163 2.10 6.77 -1.58
N PRO A 164 1.37 6.56 -0.45
CA PRO A 164 0.23 7.40 -0.09
C PRO A 164 0.62 8.86 0.18
N ASP A 165 1.89 9.09 0.45
CA ASP A 165 2.53 10.39 0.72
C ASP A 165 3.07 11.08 -0.53
N SER A 166 2.94 10.47 -1.71
CA SER A 166 3.43 11.04 -2.98
C SER A 166 2.58 12.25 -3.41
N GLY A 167 3.25 13.37 -3.72
CA GLY A 167 2.57 14.59 -4.18
C GLY A 167 1.79 15.35 -3.10
N VAL A 168 2.02 15.03 -1.83
CA VAL A 168 1.37 15.67 -0.67
C VAL A 168 2.38 16.55 0.06
N ASP A 169 1.95 17.72 0.55
CA ASP A 169 2.80 18.62 1.35
C ASP A 169 3.05 18.06 2.77
N LEU A 170 4.00 18.67 3.51
CA LEU A 170 4.40 18.18 4.83
C LEU A 170 3.26 18.21 5.87
N LEU A 171 2.35 19.20 5.80
CA LEU A 171 1.22 19.29 6.73
C LEU A 171 0.21 18.16 6.49
N SER A 172 0.03 17.80 5.21
CA SER A 172 -0.86 16.68 4.85
C SER A 172 -0.25 15.30 5.10
N LEU A 173 1.08 15.20 5.24
CA LEU A 173 1.73 13.93 5.58
C LEU A 173 1.32 13.44 6.99
N ASP A 174 1.32 14.31 7.99
CA ASP A 174 0.93 13.94 9.35
C ASP A 174 -0.53 13.47 9.42
N ASP A 175 -1.43 14.08 8.64
CA ASP A 175 -2.83 13.64 8.51
C ASP A 175 -2.91 12.22 7.93
N ILE A 176 -2.13 11.92 6.88
CA ILE A 176 -2.06 10.59 6.27
C ILE A 176 -1.51 9.55 7.25
N LEU A 177 -0.43 9.87 7.95
CA LEU A 177 0.16 8.96 8.94
C LEU A 177 -0.79 8.70 10.12
N SER A 178 -1.51 9.73 10.57
CA SER A 178 -2.56 9.59 11.58
C SER A 178 -3.71 8.70 11.12
N LEU A 179 -4.13 8.83 9.86
CA LEU A 179 -5.13 7.96 9.26
C LEU A 179 -4.66 6.50 9.20
N ILE A 180 -3.41 6.27 8.78
CA ILE A 180 -2.81 4.93 8.70
C ILE A 180 -2.80 4.27 10.09
N ARG A 181 -2.41 5.01 11.13
CA ARG A 181 -2.46 4.50 12.51
C ARG A 181 -3.89 4.18 12.94
N ARG A 182 -4.86 5.05 12.65
CA ARG A 182 -6.29 4.78 12.92
C ARG A 182 -6.81 3.54 12.19
N MET A 183 -6.34 3.25 10.96
CA MET A 183 -6.66 2.00 10.26
C MET A 183 -6.17 0.78 11.05
N ALA A 184 -4.92 0.81 11.51
CA ALA A 184 -4.32 -0.30 12.26
C ALA A 184 -4.99 -0.49 13.63
N ASP A 185 -5.24 0.59 14.36
CA ASP A 185 -5.96 0.57 15.65
C ASP A 185 -7.39 0.02 15.48
N GLY A 186 -7.99 0.20 14.30
CA GLY A 186 -9.28 -0.39 13.90
C GLY A 186 -9.21 -1.85 13.43
N GLY A 187 -8.03 -2.49 13.50
CA GLY A 187 -7.82 -3.90 13.16
C GLY A 187 -7.42 -4.18 11.71
N THR A 188 -7.22 -3.15 10.88
CA THR A 188 -6.67 -3.31 9.53
C THR A 188 -5.15 -3.51 9.59
N THR A 189 -4.63 -4.54 8.94
CA THR A 189 -3.19 -4.65 8.69
C THR A 189 -2.80 -3.75 7.54
N VAL A 190 -1.71 -2.98 7.66
CA VAL A 190 -1.29 -2.04 6.63
C VAL A 190 0.09 -2.41 6.09
N LEU A 191 0.18 -2.57 4.77
CA LEU A 191 1.45 -2.63 4.04
C LEU A 191 1.73 -1.26 3.43
N LEU A 192 2.60 -0.48 4.08
CA LEU A 192 2.94 0.88 3.68
C LEU A 192 4.18 0.88 2.80
N ILE A 193 4.00 1.18 1.52
CA ILE A 193 5.10 1.28 0.55
C ILE A 193 5.49 2.74 0.41
N THR A 194 6.76 3.05 0.63
CA THR A 194 7.29 4.42 0.52
C THR A 194 8.76 4.44 0.13
N HIS A 195 9.21 5.55 -0.43
CA HIS A 195 10.63 5.86 -0.62
C HIS A 195 11.14 6.90 0.40
N ARG A 196 10.26 7.40 1.28
CA ARG A 196 10.54 8.42 2.30
C ARG A 196 10.65 7.74 3.66
N ASP A 197 11.80 7.88 4.30
CA ASP A 197 12.03 7.29 5.62
C ASP A 197 11.20 7.97 6.73
N GLU A 198 10.77 9.23 6.53
CA GLU A 198 9.88 9.91 7.46
C GLU A 198 8.52 9.23 7.58
N ALA A 199 8.01 8.65 6.50
CA ALA A 199 6.73 7.96 6.50
C ALA A 199 6.75 6.67 7.35
N LEU A 200 7.93 6.09 7.59
CA LEU A 200 8.08 4.90 8.44
C LEU A 200 7.89 5.17 9.95
N LYS A 201 7.78 6.44 10.37
CA LYS A 201 7.53 6.76 11.80
C LYS A 201 6.28 6.11 12.36
N VAL A 202 5.30 5.81 11.51
CA VAL A 202 4.04 5.17 11.89
C VAL A 202 4.11 3.65 11.85
N ALA A 203 5.15 3.06 11.25
CA ALA A 203 5.26 1.62 11.08
C ALA A 203 5.74 0.91 12.37
N ASP A 204 5.23 -0.29 12.59
CA ASP A 204 5.61 -1.15 13.73
C ASP A 204 6.83 -2.01 13.36
N SER A 205 6.97 -2.34 12.07
CA SER A 205 8.11 -3.08 11.52
C SER A 205 8.35 -2.62 10.06
N ALA A 206 9.51 -2.96 9.49
CA ALA A 206 9.79 -2.59 8.12
C ALA A 206 10.66 -3.62 7.39
N SER A 207 10.65 -3.52 6.05
CA SER A 207 11.54 -4.23 5.14
C SER A 207 12.25 -3.26 4.20
N LEU A 208 13.53 -3.51 3.94
CA LEU A 208 14.29 -2.79 2.92
C LEU A 208 14.29 -3.58 1.62
N MET A 209 13.79 -2.97 0.57
CA MET A 209 13.75 -3.55 -0.77
C MET A 209 14.73 -2.87 -1.71
N CYS A 210 15.53 -3.66 -2.42
CA CYS A 210 16.51 -3.19 -3.41
C CYS A 210 16.59 -4.17 -4.58
N GLN A 211 16.59 -3.67 -5.81
CA GLN A 211 16.76 -4.47 -7.04
C GLN A 211 15.90 -5.75 -7.11
N GLY A 212 14.65 -5.65 -6.65
CA GLY A 212 13.69 -6.75 -6.68
C GLY A 212 13.81 -7.77 -5.55
N THR A 213 14.65 -7.54 -4.54
CA THR A 213 14.84 -8.42 -3.37
C THR A 213 14.55 -7.68 -2.07
N VAL A 214 14.09 -8.39 -1.04
CA VAL A 214 14.07 -7.90 0.34
C VAL A 214 15.42 -8.22 0.96
N LEU A 215 16.20 -7.18 1.26
CA LEU A 215 17.54 -7.31 1.82
C LEU A 215 17.53 -7.50 3.33
N TYR A 216 16.58 -6.88 3.99
CA TYR A 216 16.45 -6.91 5.46
C TYR A 216 15.00 -6.70 5.86
N GLN A 217 14.55 -7.39 6.89
CA GLN A 217 13.24 -7.21 7.54
C GLN A 217 13.44 -7.18 9.06
N GLY A 218 12.86 -6.19 9.75
CA GLY A 218 13.00 -6.06 11.20
C GLY A 218 12.48 -4.73 11.73
N GLU A 219 13.11 -4.26 12.79
CA GLU A 219 12.77 -2.98 13.42
C GLU A 219 12.99 -1.79 12.47
N VAL A 220 12.09 -0.82 12.52
CA VAL A 220 12.10 0.36 11.65
C VAL A 220 13.43 1.09 11.68
N GLU A 221 13.99 1.32 12.87
CA GLU A 221 15.24 2.09 12.99
C GLU A 221 16.43 1.36 12.37
N GLN A 222 16.50 0.04 12.49
CA GLN A 222 17.54 -0.77 11.84
C GLN A 222 17.41 -0.72 10.31
N VAL A 223 16.18 -0.80 9.79
CA VAL A 223 15.91 -0.66 8.34
C VAL A 223 16.34 0.72 7.84
N ARG A 224 16.02 1.79 8.57
CA ARG A 224 16.44 3.17 8.24
C ARG A 224 17.95 3.34 8.22
N GLN A 225 18.64 2.80 9.21
CA GLN A 225 20.12 2.84 9.26
C GLN A 225 20.74 2.09 8.08
N TYR A 226 20.22 0.91 7.76
CA TYR A 226 20.69 0.12 6.61
C TYR A 226 20.44 0.83 5.27
N TYR A 227 19.28 1.49 5.13
CA TYR A 227 18.94 2.30 3.96
C TYR A 227 19.88 3.48 3.78
N ALA A 228 20.14 4.23 4.87
CA ALA A 228 21.07 5.37 4.85
C ALA A 228 22.49 4.97 4.45
N GLN A 229 22.98 3.82 4.95
CA GLN A 229 24.34 3.35 4.70
C GLN A 229 24.55 2.77 3.31
N ARG A 230 23.58 2.04 2.76
CA ARG A 230 23.76 1.25 1.53
C ARG A 230 23.05 1.81 0.31
N CYS A 231 21.88 2.42 0.47
CA CYS A 231 21.10 2.86 -0.68
C CYS A 231 21.28 4.35 -1.00
N ARG A 232 21.56 5.22 -0.01
CA ARG A 232 21.81 6.66 -0.24
C ARG A 232 23.24 6.98 -0.69
N LEU A 233 24.24 6.17 -0.30
CA LEU A 233 25.66 6.46 -0.52
C LEU A 233 26.23 5.94 -1.83
N HIS A 234 25.51 5.09 -2.60
CA HIS A 234 26.01 4.51 -3.82
C HIS A 234 25.04 4.61 -5.02
N PRO A 235 24.75 5.84 -5.52
CA PRO A 235 23.99 5.98 -6.77
C PRO A 235 24.68 5.35 -7.97
N GLU A 236 26.02 5.18 -7.93
CA GLU A 236 26.82 4.65 -9.05
C GLU A 236 26.78 3.12 -9.16
N MET A 237 26.50 2.38 -8.09
CA MET A 237 26.34 0.92 -8.17
C MET A 237 25.08 0.50 -8.94
N LEU A 238 24.12 1.41 -9.09
CA LEU A 238 22.91 1.19 -9.90
C LEU A 238 23.19 1.25 -11.41
N LYS A 239 24.29 1.86 -11.84
CA LYS A 239 24.66 2.00 -13.26
C LYS A 239 25.53 0.84 -13.81
N ALA A 240 26.11 0.02 -12.95
CA ALA A 240 27.00 -1.07 -13.34
C ALA A 240 26.28 -2.39 -13.67
N SER A 241 24.92 -2.42 -13.65
CA SER A 241 24.11 -3.62 -13.91
C SER A 241 23.13 -3.44 -15.08
N LEU A 242 23.38 -2.49 -15.96
CA LEU A 242 22.63 -2.29 -17.22
C LEU A 242 23.41 -2.90 -18.40
#